data_89914a1b104210dd5ecdd5ef89ac369b
#
_entry.id   89914a1b104210dd5ecdd5ef89ac369b
#
_cell.length_a   1.000
_cell.length_b   1.000
_cell.length_c   1.000
_cell.angle_alpha   90.00
_cell.angle_beta   90.00
_cell.angle_gamma   90.00
#
_symmetry.space_group_name_H-M   'P 1'
#
loop_
_entity.id
_entity.type
_entity.pdbx_description
1 polymer ?
#
loop_
_entity_poly.entity_id
_entity_poly.type
_entity_poly.pdbx_seq_one_letter_code
_entity_poly.pdbx_strand_id
1 'polypeptide(L)'
;MNKINAEKLFHTLDSIGITSPFGYRDAVYKDGKVIANAGFHAGTDYSANGKSIPIYALEEGKVLSTGTDTTGAKFVYVKYPRLGYVCMYYHLAKISVKKNQAVTADTEIGYMGMTGYATGNHLHFEWYKEEEYSKPFNDREREDFDKYIYPEEAVVEPEVKPEPEVKPEIVEIKPGDIVIVNGAGNASSYGTSRSWTRKYNNHTMKVIMINKGTAYPYACNQYGEGVVGRAGDVTGWFKDVVKK
;
A
#
# COMPACT_ATOMS: atom_id res chain seq x y z
N MET A 1 -12.97 13.96 -3.01
CA MET A 1 -11.82 13.19 -2.46
C MET A 1 -11.16 12.42 -3.58
N ASN A 2 -9.87 12.64 -3.79
CA ASN A 2 -9.06 11.85 -4.71
C ASN A 2 -8.84 10.45 -4.08
N LYS A 3 -9.43 9.41 -4.65
CA LYS A 3 -9.39 8.05 -4.09
C LYS A 3 -7.97 7.49 -4.02
N ILE A 4 -7.15 7.77 -5.04
CA ILE A 4 -5.74 7.30 -5.09
C ILE A 4 -4.96 7.91 -3.92
N ASN A 5 -5.10 9.21 -3.69
CA ASN A 5 -4.39 9.90 -2.61
C ASN A 5 -4.83 9.39 -1.22
N ALA A 6 -6.12 9.17 -1.03
CA ALA A 6 -6.65 8.62 0.21
C ALA A 6 -6.21 7.15 0.42
N GLU A 7 -6.21 6.34 -0.64
CA GLU A 7 -5.74 4.95 -0.56
C GLU A 7 -4.26 4.86 -0.17
N LYS A 8 -3.42 5.73 -0.73
CA LYS A 8 -2.01 5.80 -0.32
C LYS A 8 -1.82 6.15 1.15
N LEU A 9 -2.66 7.04 1.71
CA LEU A 9 -2.55 7.45 3.11
C LEU A 9 -3.09 6.41 4.10
N PHE A 10 -4.12 5.66 3.73
CA PHE A 10 -4.89 4.86 4.69
C PHE A 10 -4.94 3.37 4.37
N HIS A 11 -4.47 2.94 3.19
CA HIS A 11 -4.57 1.56 2.66
C HIS A 11 -6.02 1.02 2.65
N THR A 12 -7.00 1.88 2.83
CA THR A 12 -8.42 1.60 2.76
C THR A 12 -9.17 2.85 2.36
N LEU A 13 -10.32 2.66 1.72
CA LEU A 13 -11.26 3.75 1.45
C LEU A 13 -12.52 3.63 2.30
N ASP A 14 -12.62 2.55 3.09
CA ASP A 14 -13.78 2.30 3.91
C ASP A 14 -13.94 3.39 4.97
N SER A 15 -15.05 4.09 4.89
CA SER A 15 -15.41 5.15 5.84
C SER A 15 -14.51 6.39 5.83
N ILE A 16 -13.58 6.53 4.87
CA ILE A 16 -12.75 7.72 4.74
C ILE A 16 -13.53 8.81 4.02
N GLY A 17 -13.54 10.00 4.61
CA GLY A 17 -14.13 11.19 4.01
C GLY A 17 -13.36 12.45 4.35
N ILE A 18 -13.50 13.49 3.52
CA ILE A 18 -13.00 14.83 3.81
C ILE A 18 -14.01 15.52 4.72
N THR A 19 -13.55 15.92 5.89
CA THR A 19 -14.36 16.70 6.84
C THR A 19 -14.12 18.19 6.75
N SER A 20 -12.96 18.60 6.22
CA SER A 20 -12.66 20.00 5.91
C SER A 20 -11.65 20.06 4.75
N PRO A 21 -12.03 20.58 3.58
CA PRO A 21 -11.14 20.67 2.43
C PRO A 21 -10.09 21.76 2.61
N PHE A 22 -9.02 21.66 1.80
CA PHE A 22 -8.05 22.73 1.60
C PHE A 22 -8.72 23.99 1.04
N GLY A 23 -8.27 25.16 1.46
CA GLY A 23 -8.74 26.43 0.95
C GLY A 23 -9.57 27.25 1.96
N TYR A 24 -10.25 28.28 1.48
CA TYR A 24 -11.07 29.12 2.37
C TYR A 24 -12.28 28.37 2.89
N ARG A 25 -12.52 28.50 4.20
CA ARG A 25 -13.67 27.88 4.89
C ARG A 25 -14.27 28.82 5.92
N ASP A 26 -15.51 28.56 6.31
CA ASP A 26 -16.20 29.21 7.42
C ASP A 26 -15.57 28.80 8.78
N ALA A 27 -15.94 29.58 9.83
CA ALA A 27 -15.51 29.23 11.16
C ALA A 27 -16.07 27.86 11.59
N VAL A 28 -15.25 27.10 12.31
CA VAL A 28 -15.63 25.80 12.86
C VAL A 28 -16.05 25.98 14.31
N TYR A 29 -17.22 25.45 14.69
CA TYR A 29 -17.78 25.54 16.00
C TYR A 29 -17.81 24.18 16.69
N LYS A 30 -17.60 24.18 18.00
CA LYS A 30 -17.88 23.06 18.90
C LYS A 30 -18.58 23.59 20.16
N ASP A 31 -19.71 22.98 20.49
CA ASP A 31 -20.53 23.37 21.65
C ASP A 31 -20.84 24.87 21.68
N GLY A 32 -21.13 25.48 20.52
CA GLY A 32 -21.41 26.91 20.34
C GLY A 32 -20.20 27.81 20.41
N LYS A 33 -19.00 27.30 20.61
CA LYS A 33 -17.73 28.06 20.63
C LYS A 33 -16.96 27.91 19.35
N VAL A 34 -16.41 29.02 18.85
CA VAL A 34 -15.47 29.00 17.72
C VAL A 34 -14.18 28.31 18.17
N ILE A 35 -13.77 27.29 17.45
CA ILE A 35 -12.52 26.54 17.69
C ILE A 35 -11.51 26.73 16.56
N ALA A 36 -11.97 27.10 15.38
CA ALA A 36 -11.16 27.62 14.29
C ALA A 36 -11.92 28.78 13.63
N ASN A 37 -11.26 29.93 13.46
CA ASN A 37 -11.84 31.06 12.76
C ASN A 37 -12.09 30.73 11.28
N ALA A 38 -13.02 31.50 10.68
CA ALA A 38 -13.12 31.54 9.22
C ALA A 38 -11.78 31.97 8.63
N GLY A 39 -11.37 31.35 7.53
CA GLY A 39 -10.09 31.66 6.90
C GLY A 39 -9.57 30.54 6.01
N PHE A 40 -8.30 30.67 5.66
CA PHE A 40 -7.63 29.71 4.82
C PHE A 40 -7.22 28.47 5.61
N HIS A 41 -7.66 27.28 5.17
CA HIS A 41 -7.28 25.99 5.70
C HIS A 41 -6.09 25.43 4.88
N ALA A 42 -4.94 25.34 5.52
CA ALA A 42 -3.66 25.04 4.86
C ALA A 42 -3.46 23.55 4.51
N GLY A 43 -4.39 22.70 4.87
CA GLY A 43 -4.35 21.26 4.59
C GLY A 43 -5.74 20.70 4.30
N THR A 44 -5.82 19.41 4.13
CA THR A 44 -7.08 18.67 4.04
C THR A 44 -7.28 17.83 5.29
N ASP A 45 -8.47 17.91 5.90
CA ASP A 45 -8.83 17.09 7.05
C ASP A 45 -9.58 15.83 6.57
N TYR A 46 -8.98 14.65 6.80
CA TYR A 46 -9.56 13.34 6.53
C TYR A 46 -10.05 12.70 7.82
N SER A 47 -11.23 12.10 7.81
CA SER A 47 -11.76 11.35 8.94
C SER A 47 -12.29 9.98 8.53
N ALA A 48 -12.19 9.03 9.44
CA ALA A 48 -12.72 7.67 9.32
C ALA A 48 -13.95 7.50 10.20
N ASN A 49 -14.97 8.35 10.02
CA ASN A 49 -16.17 8.39 10.88
C ASN A 49 -15.81 8.50 12.37
N GLY A 50 -14.79 9.31 12.69
CA GLY A 50 -14.33 9.52 14.06
C GLY A 50 -13.49 8.39 14.65
N LYS A 51 -13.19 7.33 13.89
CA LYS A 51 -12.30 6.23 14.33
C LYS A 51 -10.84 6.65 14.25
N SER A 52 -10.03 6.14 15.18
CA SER A 52 -8.58 6.20 15.10
C SER A 52 -8.08 5.02 14.26
N ILE A 53 -7.52 5.29 13.10
CA ILE A 53 -6.98 4.29 12.18
C ILE A 53 -5.51 4.54 11.89
N PRO A 54 -4.74 3.55 11.45
CA PRO A 54 -3.36 3.75 11.02
C PRO A 54 -3.30 4.65 9.80
N ILE A 55 -2.21 5.41 9.72
CA ILE A 55 -1.87 6.30 8.61
C ILE A 55 -0.50 5.89 8.10
N TYR A 56 -0.34 5.84 6.79
CA TYR A 56 0.87 5.34 6.14
C TYR A 56 1.63 6.43 5.38
N ALA A 57 2.89 6.19 5.11
CA ALA A 57 3.65 7.02 4.20
C ALA A 57 3.16 6.84 2.76
N LEU A 58 3.30 7.89 1.94
CA LEU A 58 2.82 7.86 0.56
C LEU A 58 3.64 6.94 -0.34
N GLU A 59 4.96 6.89 -0.10
CA GLU A 59 5.96 6.12 -0.84
C GLU A 59 7.32 6.14 -0.12
N GLU A 60 8.40 5.85 -0.83
CA GLU A 60 9.75 6.00 -0.31
C GLU A 60 10.05 7.44 0.07
N GLY A 61 10.49 7.62 1.32
CA GLY A 61 10.75 8.95 1.87
C GLY A 61 11.62 8.93 3.11
N LYS A 62 11.76 10.10 3.72
CA LYS A 62 12.52 10.28 4.94
C LYS A 62 11.78 11.17 5.92
N VAL A 63 11.68 10.72 7.17
CA VAL A 63 11.14 11.52 8.27
C VAL A 63 12.10 12.67 8.58
N LEU A 64 11.65 13.91 8.42
CA LEU A 64 12.43 15.10 8.72
C LEU A 64 12.35 15.49 10.18
N SER A 65 11.15 15.43 10.76
CA SER A 65 10.95 15.70 12.18
C SER A 65 9.66 15.06 12.70
N THR A 66 9.62 14.84 14.00
CA THR A 66 8.45 14.38 14.75
C THR A 66 8.39 15.14 16.07
N GLY A 67 7.21 15.35 16.60
CA GLY A 67 7.09 16.04 17.89
C GLY A 67 5.67 16.28 18.34
N THR A 68 5.59 17.09 19.38
CA THR A 68 4.35 17.67 19.89
C THR A 68 4.57 19.16 19.96
N ASP A 69 3.66 19.95 19.41
CA ASP A 69 3.76 21.39 19.43
C ASP A 69 3.21 22.00 20.73
N THR A 70 3.19 23.35 20.80
CA THR A 70 2.74 24.10 21.97
C THR A 70 1.25 23.94 22.27
N THR A 71 0.46 23.47 21.30
CA THR A 71 -0.97 23.16 21.47
C THR A 71 -1.22 21.75 21.99
N GLY A 72 -0.19 20.94 22.05
CA GLY A 72 -0.26 19.51 22.37
C GLY A 72 -0.54 18.63 21.15
N ALA A 73 -0.58 19.19 19.94
CA ALA A 73 -0.80 18.40 18.73
C ALA A 73 0.48 17.63 18.33
N LYS A 74 0.33 16.35 18.09
CA LYS A 74 1.40 15.48 17.61
C LYS A 74 1.50 15.54 16.11
N PHE A 75 2.75 15.62 15.60
CA PHE A 75 3.02 15.74 14.18
C PHE A 75 4.20 14.92 13.68
N VAL A 76 4.20 14.65 12.38
CA VAL A 76 5.32 14.07 11.64
C VAL A 76 5.47 14.83 10.33
N TYR A 77 6.72 15.21 9.99
CA TYR A 77 7.07 15.70 8.66
C TYR A 77 7.83 14.63 7.89
N VAL A 78 7.39 14.33 6.68
CA VAL A 78 8.04 13.38 5.77
C VAL A 78 8.36 14.05 4.46
N LYS A 79 9.61 13.90 4.00
CA LYS A 79 10.06 14.30 2.67
C LYS A 79 9.94 13.12 1.73
N TYR A 80 9.38 13.37 0.55
CA TYR A 80 9.25 12.43 -0.56
C TYR A 80 10.06 12.92 -1.76
N PRO A 81 11.34 12.53 -1.88
CA PRO A 81 12.25 13.11 -2.87
C PRO A 81 11.80 12.89 -4.31
N ARG A 82 11.23 11.72 -4.62
CA ARG A 82 10.75 11.42 -5.98
C ARG A 82 9.59 12.34 -6.38
N LEU A 83 8.75 12.71 -5.42
CA LEU A 83 7.62 13.61 -5.64
C LEU A 83 8.06 15.09 -5.62
N GLY A 84 9.18 15.41 -4.98
CA GLY A 84 9.64 16.79 -4.76
C GLY A 84 8.86 17.53 -3.67
N TYR A 85 8.22 16.79 -2.74
CA TYR A 85 7.32 17.33 -1.74
C TYR A 85 7.69 16.94 -0.31
N VAL A 86 7.24 17.79 0.62
CA VAL A 86 7.20 17.51 2.05
C VAL A 86 5.75 17.53 2.51
N CYS A 87 5.41 16.60 3.38
CA CYS A 87 4.09 16.50 3.98
C CYS A 87 4.14 16.68 5.48
N MET A 88 3.08 17.26 6.05
CA MET A 88 2.83 17.24 7.49
C MET A 88 1.62 16.37 7.79
N TYR A 89 1.83 15.40 8.67
CA TYR A 89 0.79 14.58 9.29
C TYR A 89 0.52 15.14 10.67
N TYR A 90 -0.67 15.62 10.96
CA TYR A 90 -0.97 16.38 12.16
C TYR A 90 -2.18 15.84 12.92
N HIS A 91 -2.35 16.21 14.19
CA HIS A 91 -3.34 15.73 15.14
C HIS A 91 -3.23 14.25 15.51
N LEU A 92 -2.07 13.64 15.34
CA LEU A 92 -1.87 12.20 15.55
C LEU A 92 -2.17 11.77 17.00
N ALA A 93 -2.87 10.64 17.18
CA ALA A 93 -3.01 10.00 18.49
C ALA A 93 -1.67 9.39 18.94
N LYS A 94 -0.95 8.77 18.01
CA LYS A 94 0.34 8.10 18.23
C LYS A 94 1.26 8.39 17.04
N ILE A 95 2.54 8.59 17.31
CA ILE A 95 3.62 8.63 16.31
C ILE A 95 4.31 7.27 16.32
N SER A 96 4.44 6.64 15.14
CA SER A 96 5.05 5.31 14.99
C SER A 96 6.46 5.34 14.39
N VAL A 97 6.93 6.50 13.95
CA VAL A 97 8.23 6.72 13.33
C VAL A 97 9.09 7.69 14.13
N LYS A 98 10.39 7.76 13.80
CA LYS A 98 11.34 8.69 14.42
C LYS A 98 12.06 9.53 13.38
N LYS A 99 12.60 10.69 13.81
CA LYS A 99 13.42 11.56 12.96
C LYS A 99 14.54 10.78 12.27
N ASN A 100 14.77 11.11 11.01
CA ASN A 100 15.74 10.49 10.10
C ASN A 100 15.44 9.04 9.67
N GLN A 101 14.30 8.47 10.07
CA GLN A 101 13.88 7.16 9.59
C GLN A 101 13.54 7.22 8.10
N ALA A 102 14.03 6.24 7.34
CA ALA A 102 13.53 5.96 5.99
C ALA A 102 12.16 5.29 6.10
N VAL A 103 11.27 5.64 5.18
CA VAL A 103 9.90 5.09 5.11
C VAL A 103 9.61 4.61 3.70
N THR A 104 8.68 3.68 3.58
CA THR A 104 8.11 3.18 2.33
C THR A 104 6.58 3.28 2.41
N ALA A 105 5.87 3.03 1.32
CA ALA A 105 4.40 3.07 1.30
C ALA A 105 3.74 2.21 2.40
N ASP A 106 4.40 1.11 2.83
CA ASP A 106 3.89 0.23 3.89
C ASP A 106 4.27 0.68 5.31
N THR A 107 4.99 1.79 5.44
CA THR A 107 5.42 2.28 6.76
C THR A 107 4.29 3.02 7.45
N GLU A 108 3.83 2.53 8.60
CA GLU A 108 2.91 3.22 9.50
C GLU A 108 3.56 4.47 10.08
N ILE A 109 3.06 5.64 9.71
CA ILE A 109 3.50 6.95 10.25
C ILE A 109 2.97 7.16 11.66
N GLY A 110 1.75 6.74 11.90
CA GLY A 110 1.05 6.88 13.17
C GLY A 110 -0.41 6.56 13.08
N TYR A 111 -1.17 7.05 14.03
CA TYR A 111 -2.63 6.88 14.09
C TYR A 111 -3.36 8.21 14.01
N MET A 112 -4.44 8.22 13.24
CA MET A 112 -5.39 9.33 13.23
C MET A 112 -5.85 9.65 14.64
N GLY A 113 -5.88 10.95 15.01
CA GLY A 113 -6.17 11.33 16.37
C GLY A 113 -6.90 12.65 16.50
N MET A 114 -6.90 13.15 17.73
CA MET A 114 -7.55 14.42 18.13
C MET A 114 -6.65 15.21 19.08
N THR A 115 -5.33 15.19 18.88
CA THR A 115 -4.40 15.94 19.73
C THR A 115 -4.31 17.40 19.32
N GLY A 116 -4.11 18.31 20.27
CA GLY A 116 -4.12 19.76 20.03
C GLY A 116 -5.53 20.31 19.80
N TYR A 117 -5.64 21.36 18.98
CA TYR A 117 -6.93 21.98 18.64
C TYR A 117 -7.66 21.16 17.58
N ALA A 118 -8.41 20.15 18.01
CA ALA A 118 -9.20 19.27 17.16
C ALA A 118 -10.59 19.01 17.78
N THR A 119 -11.61 18.78 16.94
CA THR A 119 -12.99 18.52 17.38
C THR A 119 -13.38 17.07 17.38
N GLY A 120 -12.61 16.23 16.71
CA GLY A 120 -12.82 14.80 16.56
C GLY A 120 -11.59 14.14 15.95
N ASN A 121 -11.55 12.82 15.91
CA ASN A 121 -10.46 12.09 15.26
C ASN A 121 -10.43 12.41 13.77
N HIS A 122 -9.33 13.00 13.32
CA HIS A 122 -9.04 13.27 11.91
C HIS A 122 -7.54 13.34 11.69
N LEU A 123 -7.11 13.22 10.45
CA LEU A 123 -5.80 13.59 9.98
C LEU A 123 -5.89 14.94 9.32
N HIS A 124 -5.20 15.96 9.85
CA HIS A 124 -4.90 17.17 9.10
C HIS A 124 -3.63 16.94 8.30
N PHE A 125 -3.71 17.04 6.97
CA PHE A 125 -2.63 16.72 6.06
C PHE A 125 -2.26 17.93 5.21
N GLU A 126 -1.03 18.45 5.42
CA GLU A 126 -0.46 19.52 4.59
C GLU A 126 0.47 18.93 3.54
N TRP A 127 0.45 19.56 2.35
CA TRP A 127 1.22 19.18 1.17
C TRP A 127 1.85 20.42 0.56
N TYR A 128 3.18 20.42 0.42
CA TYR A 128 3.91 21.56 -0.15
C TYR A 128 5.25 21.11 -0.75
N LYS A 129 5.77 21.90 -1.71
CA LYS A 129 7.05 21.62 -2.36
C LYS A 129 8.19 21.61 -1.37
N GLU A 130 9.22 20.85 -1.67
CA GLU A 130 10.35 20.65 -0.76
C GLU A 130 11.04 21.96 -0.36
N GLU A 131 11.23 22.90 -1.31
CA GLU A 131 11.83 24.20 -1.03
C GLU A 131 11.07 25.02 0.03
N GLU A 132 9.76 24.82 0.14
CA GLU A 132 8.93 25.50 1.11
C GLU A 132 9.26 25.11 2.56
N TYR A 133 9.80 23.90 2.79
CA TYR A 133 10.12 23.43 4.13
C TYR A 133 11.16 24.29 4.85
N SER A 134 12.07 24.94 4.13
CA SER A 134 13.09 25.82 4.70
C SER A 134 12.55 27.19 5.15
N LYS A 135 11.36 27.58 4.67
CA LYS A 135 10.71 28.83 5.05
C LYS A 135 10.08 28.75 6.46
N PRO A 136 9.88 29.89 7.15
CA PRO A 136 9.07 29.93 8.36
C PRO A 136 7.72 29.28 8.12
N PHE A 137 7.16 28.61 9.14
CA PHE A 137 5.94 27.81 8.98
C PHE A 137 4.78 28.56 8.34
N ASN A 138 4.55 29.83 8.75
CA ASN A 138 3.45 30.63 8.22
C ASN A 138 3.66 31.16 6.80
N ASP A 139 4.91 31.14 6.29
CA ASP A 139 5.27 31.66 4.98
C ASP A 139 5.32 30.56 3.91
N ARG A 140 5.05 29.32 4.30
CA ARG A 140 5.05 28.17 3.36
C ARG A 140 3.82 28.21 2.48
N GLU A 141 4.05 28.08 1.17
CA GLU A 141 2.96 27.85 0.21
C GLU A 141 2.54 26.40 0.27
N ARG A 142 1.27 26.14 0.55
CA ARG A 142 0.65 24.83 0.57
C ARG A 142 -0.17 24.61 -0.69
N GLU A 143 -0.24 23.38 -1.11
CA GLU A 143 -1.02 22.97 -2.27
C GLU A 143 -2.13 21.99 -1.84
N ASP A 144 -3.17 21.91 -2.65
CA ASP A 144 -4.29 21.00 -2.43
C ASP A 144 -3.91 19.56 -2.79
N PHE A 145 -3.59 18.77 -1.78
CA PHE A 145 -3.21 17.36 -2.00
C PHE A 145 -4.32 16.56 -2.69
N ASP A 146 -5.58 16.92 -2.49
CA ASP A 146 -6.69 16.20 -3.12
C ASP A 146 -6.78 16.45 -4.65
N LYS A 147 -6.10 17.48 -5.13
CA LYS A 147 -5.91 17.76 -6.57
C LYS A 147 -4.59 17.24 -7.12
N TYR A 148 -3.68 16.76 -6.29
CA TYR A 148 -2.42 16.22 -6.75
C TYR A 148 -2.66 14.96 -7.59
N ILE A 149 -2.09 14.93 -8.77
CA ILE A 149 -2.11 13.77 -9.65
C ILE A 149 -0.72 13.16 -9.58
N TYR A 150 -0.64 11.93 -9.06
CA TYR A 150 0.63 11.21 -9.11
C TYR A 150 1.08 11.12 -10.57
N PRO A 151 2.35 11.46 -10.87
CA PRO A 151 2.88 11.14 -12.18
C PRO A 151 2.62 9.66 -12.43
N GLU A 152 2.08 9.32 -13.60
CA GLU A 152 2.00 7.92 -14.02
C GLU A 152 3.37 7.33 -13.67
N GLU A 153 3.35 6.28 -12.87
CA GLU A 153 4.57 5.51 -12.69
C GLU A 153 4.99 5.16 -14.11
N ALA A 154 5.97 5.91 -14.64
CA ALA A 154 6.77 5.34 -15.70
C ALA A 154 7.07 3.97 -15.12
N VAL A 155 6.62 2.92 -15.78
CA VAL A 155 7.02 1.57 -15.48
C VAL A 155 8.53 1.63 -15.60
N VAL A 156 9.18 2.08 -14.52
CA VAL A 156 10.58 1.85 -14.31
C VAL A 156 10.52 0.36 -14.03
N GLU A 157 10.64 -0.43 -15.10
CA GLU A 157 11.20 -1.75 -14.91
C GLU A 157 12.36 -1.51 -13.96
N PRO A 158 12.35 -2.11 -12.74
CA PRO A 158 13.43 -1.89 -11.81
C PRO A 158 14.70 -2.01 -12.65
N GLU A 159 15.56 -0.99 -12.65
CA GLU A 159 16.89 -1.15 -13.18
C GLU A 159 17.44 -2.36 -12.46
N VAL A 160 17.25 -3.50 -13.07
CA VAL A 160 17.95 -4.71 -12.74
C VAL A 160 19.39 -4.29 -12.98
N LYS A 161 20.05 -3.80 -11.91
CA LYS A 161 21.52 -3.89 -11.87
C LYS A 161 21.76 -5.29 -12.40
N PRO A 162 22.54 -5.46 -13.47
CA PRO A 162 22.82 -6.80 -13.96
C PRO A 162 23.39 -7.57 -12.77
N GLU A 163 22.50 -8.29 -12.10
CA GLU A 163 22.90 -9.38 -11.23
C GLU A 163 23.75 -10.26 -12.14
N PRO A 164 24.96 -10.66 -11.73
CA PRO A 164 25.81 -11.49 -12.57
C PRO A 164 24.92 -12.59 -13.11
N GLU A 165 24.85 -12.75 -14.44
CA GLU A 165 24.02 -13.73 -15.13
C GLU A 165 24.15 -15.09 -14.43
N VAL A 166 23.33 -15.31 -13.43
CA VAL A 166 23.03 -16.63 -12.93
C VAL A 166 22.12 -17.19 -14.03
N LYS A 167 22.72 -17.90 -14.97
CA LYS A 167 21.96 -18.77 -15.88
C LYS A 167 20.96 -19.49 -15.00
N PRO A 168 19.64 -19.38 -15.28
CA PRO A 168 18.66 -20.09 -14.47
C PRO A 168 19.11 -21.56 -14.48
N GLU A 169 19.50 -22.05 -13.31
CA GLU A 169 19.72 -23.45 -13.10
C GLU A 169 18.39 -24.11 -13.46
N ILE A 170 18.34 -24.85 -14.55
CA ILE A 170 17.15 -25.57 -14.98
C ILE A 170 16.94 -26.66 -13.94
N VAL A 171 16.24 -26.30 -12.86
CA VAL A 171 15.85 -27.27 -11.84
C VAL A 171 14.85 -28.21 -12.48
N GLU A 172 15.32 -29.40 -12.82
CA GLU A 172 14.48 -30.42 -13.43
C GLU A 172 13.38 -30.83 -12.45
N ILE A 173 12.13 -30.55 -12.81
CA ILE A 173 10.98 -30.98 -12.03
C ILE A 173 10.74 -32.44 -12.21
N LYS A 174 10.59 -33.20 -11.12
CA LYS A 174 10.37 -34.66 -11.10
C LYS A 174 9.06 -35.00 -10.38
N PRO A 175 8.45 -36.15 -10.68
CA PRO A 175 7.35 -36.67 -9.89
C PRO A 175 7.76 -36.78 -8.40
N GLY A 176 6.90 -36.28 -7.52
CA GLY A 176 7.19 -36.20 -6.10
C GLY A 176 7.59 -34.81 -5.62
N ASP A 177 8.06 -33.94 -6.49
CA ASP A 177 8.41 -32.54 -6.12
C ASP A 177 7.21 -31.76 -5.65
N ILE A 178 7.46 -30.89 -4.68
CA ILE A 178 6.50 -29.89 -4.23
C ILE A 178 6.70 -28.63 -5.09
N VAL A 179 5.63 -28.14 -5.66
CA VAL A 179 5.63 -26.99 -6.57
C VAL A 179 4.56 -25.98 -6.22
N ILE A 180 4.78 -24.78 -6.67
CA ILE A 180 3.78 -23.69 -6.62
C ILE A 180 3.17 -23.62 -8.02
N VAL A 181 1.84 -23.64 -8.08
CA VAL A 181 1.08 -23.48 -9.31
C VAL A 181 0.33 -22.15 -9.34
N ASN A 182 0.40 -21.51 -10.51
CA ASN A 182 -0.35 -20.30 -10.81
C ASN A 182 -1.13 -20.52 -12.11
N GLY A 183 -2.30 -19.88 -12.20
CA GLY A 183 -3.15 -19.95 -13.39
C GLY A 183 -4.19 -21.08 -13.37
N ALA A 184 -4.77 -21.33 -14.52
CA ALA A 184 -5.83 -22.34 -14.68
C ALA A 184 -5.24 -23.74 -14.94
N GLY A 185 -5.75 -24.72 -14.21
CA GLY A 185 -5.50 -26.13 -14.52
C GLY A 185 -6.30 -26.60 -15.74
N ASN A 186 -5.82 -27.63 -16.41
CA ASN A 186 -6.52 -28.30 -17.51
C ASN A 186 -6.81 -29.77 -17.15
N ALA A 187 -7.90 -30.30 -17.70
CA ALA A 187 -8.25 -31.71 -17.47
C ALA A 187 -7.37 -32.69 -18.22
N SER A 188 -6.60 -32.25 -19.21
CA SER A 188 -5.64 -33.07 -19.94
C SER A 188 -4.34 -32.33 -20.24
N SER A 189 -3.25 -33.08 -20.40
CA SER A 189 -1.94 -32.54 -20.78
C SER A 189 -1.92 -31.90 -22.18
N TYR A 190 -2.84 -32.26 -23.06
CA TYR A 190 -2.93 -31.76 -24.43
C TYR A 190 -3.74 -30.47 -24.57
N GLY A 191 -4.42 -30.01 -23.51
CA GLY A 191 -5.22 -28.78 -23.52
C GLY A 191 -6.50 -28.86 -24.33
N THR A 192 -6.90 -30.07 -24.78
CA THR A 192 -8.09 -30.32 -25.62
C THR A 192 -9.38 -30.44 -24.81
N SER A 193 -9.27 -30.56 -23.50
CA SER A 193 -10.39 -30.64 -22.57
C SER A 193 -10.75 -29.23 -22.05
N ARG A 194 -12.00 -29.06 -21.57
CA ARG A 194 -12.44 -27.80 -20.96
C ARG A 194 -11.44 -27.35 -19.90
N SER A 195 -10.94 -26.10 -20.05
CA SER A 195 -10.17 -25.47 -18.97
C SER A 195 -11.05 -25.38 -17.74
N TRP A 196 -10.48 -25.70 -16.59
CA TRP A 196 -11.17 -25.54 -15.33
C TRP A 196 -11.36 -24.04 -15.05
N THR A 197 -12.54 -23.65 -14.64
CA THR A 197 -12.82 -22.25 -14.29
C THR A 197 -12.09 -21.77 -13.04
N ARG A 198 -11.54 -22.70 -12.25
CA ARG A 198 -10.81 -22.37 -11.02
C ARG A 198 -9.36 -22.01 -11.36
N LYS A 199 -9.02 -20.72 -11.14
CA LYS A 199 -7.63 -20.24 -11.18
C LYS A 199 -6.98 -20.50 -9.82
N TYR A 200 -5.74 -20.98 -9.87
CA TYR A 200 -4.89 -21.14 -8.71
C TYR A 200 -3.92 -19.96 -8.63
N ASN A 201 -3.67 -19.46 -7.41
CA ASN A 201 -2.72 -18.40 -7.17
C ASN A 201 -1.85 -18.81 -5.97
N ASN A 202 -0.56 -19.00 -6.20
CA ASN A 202 0.42 -19.45 -5.21
C ASN A 202 0.02 -20.75 -4.47
N HIS A 203 -0.67 -21.67 -5.16
CA HIS A 203 -1.08 -22.93 -4.55
C HIS A 203 0.07 -23.93 -4.53
N THR A 204 0.34 -24.49 -3.35
CA THR A 204 1.33 -25.56 -3.20
C THR A 204 0.71 -26.90 -3.59
N MET A 205 1.32 -27.59 -4.51
CA MET A 205 0.87 -28.88 -5.02
C MET A 205 2.04 -29.88 -5.15
N LYS A 206 1.73 -31.18 -5.21
CA LYS A 206 2.71 -32.21 -5.47
C LYS A 206 2.60 -32.67 -6.91
N VAL A 207 3.72 -32.73 -7.62
CA VAL A 207 3.80 -33.28 -8.98
C VAL A 207 3.63 -34.79 -8.90
N ILE A 208 2.66 -35.32 -9.64
CA ILE A 208 2.39 -36.77 -9.68
C ILE A 208 2.95 -37.40 -10.97
N MET A 209 2.85 -36.66 -12.07
CA MET A 209 3.25 -37.14 -13.39
C MET A 209 3.74 -35.98 -14.25
N ILE A 210 4.67 -36.28 -15.16
CA ILE A 210 5.16 -35.32 -16.16
C ILE A 210 4.97 -35.92 -17.54
N ASN A 211 4.33 -35.17 -18.45
CA ASN A 211 4.14 -35.53 -19.85
C ASN A 211 4.87 -34.52 -20.74
N LYS A 212 6.17 -34.67 -20.89
CA LYS A 212 7.04 -33.75 -21.64
C LYS A 212 6.55 -33.59 -23.08
N GLY A 213 6.61 -32.38 -23.62
CA GLY A 213 6.23 -32.07 -24.99
C GLY A 213 4.73 -31.80 -25.18
N THR A 214 3.94 -31.72 -24.12
CA THR A 214 2.52 -31.35 -24.16
C THR A 214 2.30 -29.91 -23.71
N ALA A 215 1.13 -29.36 -24.01
CA ALA A 215 0.76 -27.97 -23.65
C ALA A 215 0.68 -27.74 -22.13
N TYR A 216 0.39 -28.79 -21.37
CA TYR A 216 0.27 -28.77 -19.90
C TYR A 216 1.03 -29.96 -19.32
N PRO A 217 2.36 -29.87 -19.16
CA PRO A 217 3.18 -31.05 -18.90
C PRO A 217 3.09 -31.61 -17.48
N TYR A 218 2.59 -30.84 -16.50
CA TYR A 218 2.64 -31.22 -15.08
C TYR A 218 1.28 -31.62 -14.55
N ALA A 219 1.10 -32.89 -14.18
CA ALA A 219 -0.05 -33.35 -13.41
C ALA A 219 0.23 -33.16 -11.93
N CYS A 220 -0.63 -32.40 -11.25
CA CYS A 220 -0.48 -32.09 -9.84
C CYS A 220 -1.72 -32.44 -9.05
N ASN A 221 -1.55 -32.77 -7.75
CA ASN A 221 -2.63 -32.86 -6.79
C ASN A 221 -2.41 -31.90 -5.61
N GLN A 222 -3.46 -31.66 -4.84
CA GLN A 222 -3.37 -30.84 -3.65
C GLN A 222 -2.38 -31.46 -2.64
N TYR A 223 -1.57 -30.61 -2.02
CA TYR A 223 -0.60 -30.96 -0.98
C TYR A 223 -0.85 -30.11 0.28
N GLY A 224 -0.93 -30.78 1.44
CA GLY A 224 -1.13 -30.12 2.73
C GLY A 224 -1.49 -31.14 3.82
N GLU A 225 -1.44 -30.74 5.09
CA GLU A 225 -1.88 -31.58 6.20
C GLU A 225 -3.36 -31.93 6.06
N GLY A 226 -3.68 -33.22 6.11
CA GLY A 226 -5.06 -33.75 6.01
C GLY A 226 -5.53 -34.10 4.60
N VAL A 227 -4.74 -33.82 3.56
CA VAL A 227 -5.08 -34.23 2.18
C VAL A 227 -4.48 -35.61 1.89
N VAL A 228 -5.30 -36.65 2.03
CA VAL A 228 -4.93 -38.01 1.64
C VAL A 228 -5.26 -38.18 0.15
N GLY A 229 -4.36 -37.76 -0.74
CA GLY A 229 -4.48 -38.06 -2.16
C GLY A 229 -4.11 -39.52 -2.43
N ARG A 230 -5.02 -40.32 -3.02
CA ARG A 230 -4.69 -41.64 -3.54
C ARG A 230 -3.86 -41.48 -4.83
N ALA A 231 -2.96 -42.41 -5.07
CA ALA A 231 -2.27 -42.52 -6.36
C ALA A 231 -3.35 -42.61 -7.47
N GLY A 232 -3.47 -41.56 -8.30
CA GLY A 232 -4.50 -41.45 -9.34
C GLY A 232 -5.37 -40.19 -9.26
N ASP A 233 -5.41 -39.49 -8.14
CA ASP A 233 -6.21 -38.29 -7.98
C ASP A 233 -5.48 -37.05 -8.53
N VAL A 234 -5.54 -36.85 -9.84
CA VAL A 234 -5.01 -35.64 -10.48
C VAL A 234 -5.97 -34.48 -10.26
N THR A 235 -5.54 -33.44 -9.56
CA THR A 235 -6.33 -32.21 -9.40
C THR A 235 -6.38 -31.42 -10.71
N GLY A 236 -5.32 -31.47 -11.54
CA GLY A 236 -5.27 -30.81 -12.82
C GLY A 236 -3.90 -30.92 -13.48
N TRP A 237 -3.83 -30.58 -14.77
CA TRP A 237 -2.61 -30.42 -15.54
C TRP A 237 -2.26 -28.94 -15.63
N PHE A 238 -0.99 -28.59 -15.41
CA PHE A 238 -0.51 -27.22 -15.36
C PHE A 238 0.60 -27.00 -16.38
N LYS A 239 0.63 -25.79 -16.94
CA LYS A 239 1.62 -25.39 -17.93
C LYS A 239 2.96 -25.04 -17.28
N ASP A 240 2.89 -24.23 -16.25
CA ASP A 240 4.07 -23.70 -15.57
C ASP A 240 3.96 -24.00 -14.06
N VAL A 241 5.02 -24.51 -13.49
CA VAL A 241 5.15 -24.80 -12.07
C VAL A 241 6.54 -24.37 -11.60
N VAL A 242 6.63 -23.89 -10.36
CA VAL A 242 7.89 -23.48 -9.74
C VAL A 242 8.17 -24.44 -8.58
N LYS A 243 9.38 -25.01 -8.52
CA LYS A 243 9.80 -25.87 -7.41
C LYS A 243 9.89 -25.03 -6.13
N LYS A 244 9.33 -25.55 -5.03
CA LYS A 244 9.34 -24.92 -3.72
C LYS A 244 10.62 -25.24 -2.97
#